data_ffb7cc771e8ee161019efa53406ee0d9
#
_entry.id   ffb7cc771e8ee161019efa53406ee0d9
#
_cell.length_a   1.000
_cell.length_b   1.000
_cell.length_c   1.000
_cell.angle_alpha   90.00
_cell.angle_beta   90.00
_cell.angle_gamma   90.00
#
_symmetry.space_group_name_H-M   'P 1'
#
loop_
_entity.id
_entity.type
_entity.pdbx_description
1 polymer ?
#
loop_
_entity_poly.entity_id
_entity_poly.type
_entity_poly.pdbx_seq_one_letter_code
_entity_poly.pdbx_strand_id
1 'polypeptide(L)'
;MTLKRSVTLKKSVFSVLIGAALLLAFVAVVHLLAGAREAAALRDYPPQGRVIDVDGTPVHVLVTGSGPDLVLIHGASGNLRDWTFDFADRLSDRYRVIMLDRPGLGWTGRLPGTAGAWNTANESPAEQAAVLQKAARSLGVQRPIVLGHSFGGAVAMAWALSEPEETAAVVMLAAVSNPWPGSLGWTYTVLGSAWGGALVAPLASAFLPQSYVDASIGSIFAPQPAPEGYAHHVGAGLVLRRESMRANFQQVNFLRPHIVAMAARYGSLTMPFEIVHGDADTIVPLSVHAEPLSRQIAGANLTVLPGIGHMPQHVAPDAVADAIDRAALRAGLRPAP
;
A
#
# COMPACT_ATOMS: atom_id res chain seq x y z
N MET A 1 43.32 -23.51 -45.47
CA MET A 1 42.06 -23.60 -44.67
C MET A 1 42.07 -22.74 -43.41
N THR A 2 43.20 -22.41 -42.83
CA THR A 2 43.41 -21.65 -41.56
C THR A 2 43.05 -20.16 -41.63
N LEU A 3 43.32 -19.46 -42.73
CA LEU A 3 43.04 -17.98 -42.82
C LEU A 3 41.55 -17.64 -42.84
N LYS A 4 40.71 -18.43 -43.53
CA LYS A 4 39.25 -18.19 -43.57
C LYS A 4 38.61 -18.36 -42.19
N ARG A 5 39.06 -19.32 -41.37
CA ARG A 5 38.57 -19.51 -39.97
C ARG A 5 38.92 -18.34 -39.07
N SER A 6 40.11 -17.74 -39.19
CA SER A 6 40.54 -16.58 -38.39
C SER A 6 39.72 -15.32 -38.70
N VAL A 7 39.40 -15.06 -39.98
CA VAL A 7 38.58 -13.89 -40.38
C VAL A 7 37.12 -14.04 -39.91
N THR A 8 36.56 -15.24 -39.99
CA THR A 8 35.19 -15.52 -39.52
C THR A 8 35.08 -15.34 -37.99
N LEU A 9 36.07 -15.84 -37.23
CA LEU A 9 36.12 -15.70 -35.78
C LEU A 9 36.20 -14.23 -35.35
N LYS A 10 37.04 -13.42 -36.03
CA LYS A 10 37.15 -11.99 -35.75
C LYS A 10 35.84 -11.22 -36.03
N LYS A 11 35.13 -11.55 -37.13
CA LYS A 11 33.80 -10.96 -37.43
C LYS A 11 32.76 -11.35 -36.38
N SER A 12 32.73 -12.62 -35.94
CA SER A 12 31.80 -13.07 -34.90
C SER A 12 32.07 -12.38 -33.56
N VAL A 13 33.32 -12.25 -33.14
CA VAL A 13 33.70 -11.53 -31.92
C VAL A 13 33.31 -10.05 -32.01
N PHE A 14 33.55 -9.41 -33.15
CA PHE A 14 33.15 -8.00 -33.34
C PHE A 14 31.65 -7.81 -33.30
N SER A 15 30.86 -8.70 -33.91
CA SER A 15 29.40 -8.66 -33.83
C SER A 15 28.87 -8.84 -32.40
N VAL A 16 29.48 -9.73 -31.62
CA VAL A 16 29.13 -9.95 -30.20
C VAL A 16 29.45 -8.70 -29.37
N LEU A 17 30.62 -8.05 -29.62
CA LEU A 17 30.99 -6.81 -28.92
C LEU A 17 30.04 -5.66 -29.24
N ILE A 18 29.63 -5.51 -30.52
CA ILE A 18 28.62 -4.51 -30.90
C ILE A 18 27.28 -4.80 -30.20
N GLY A 19 26.82 -6.06 -30.22
CA GLY A 19 25.58 -6.45 -29.54
C GLY A 19 25.61 -6.15 -28.04
N ALA A 20 26.72 -6.46 -27.38
CA ALA A 20 26.93 -6.15 -25.97
C ALA A 20 26.93 -4.62 -25.71
N ALA A 21 27.60 -3.84 -26.55
CA ALA A 21 27.61 -2.38 -26.44
C ALA A 21 26.21 -1.77 -26.63
N LEU A 22 25.44 -2.26 -27.60
CA LEU A 22 24.06 -1.83 -27.82
C LEU A 22 23.15 -2.19 -26.63
N LEU A 23 23.30 -3.38 -26.07
CA LEU A 23 22.57 -3.80 -24.89
C LEU A 23 22.90 -2.91 -23.66
N LEU A 24 24.17 -2.64 -23.42
CA LEU A 24 24.60 -1.76 -22.35
C LEU A 24 24.07 -0.32 -22.55
N ALA A 25 24.12 0.19 -23.77
CA ALA A 25 23.55 1.49 -24.10
C ALA A 25 22.03 1.52 -23.85
N PHE A 26 21.31 0.48 -24.26
CA PHE A 26 19.87 0.36 -23.99
C PHE A 26 19.58 0.35 -22.49
N VAL A 27 20.29 -0.47 -21.71
CA VAL A 27 20.13 -0.52 -20.23
C VAL A 27 20.39 0.85 -19.62
N ALA A 28 21.46 1.54 -20.05
CA ALA A 28 21.77 2.89 -19.57
C ALA A 28 20.63 3.87 -19.89
N VAL A 29 20.09 3.87 -21.10
CA VAL A 29 18.95 4.71 -21.49
C VAL A 29 17.72 4.41 -20.64
N VAL A 30 17.39 3.15 -20.42
CA VAL A 30 16.27 2.75 -19.54
C VAL A 30 16.44 3.33 -18.14
N HIS A 31 17.61 3.18 -17.54
CA HIS A 31 17.88 3.68 -16.19
C HIS A 31 17.87 5.22 -16.12
N LEU A 32 18.34 5.90 -17.16
CA LEU A 32 18.29 7.37 -17.25
C LEU A 32 16.85 7.87 -17.36
N LEU A 33 16.04 7.27 -18.22
CA LEU A 33 14.62 7.60 -18.36
C LEU A 33 13.83 7.32 -17.07
N ALA A 34 14.03 6.15 -16.47
CA ALA A 34 13.41 5.81 -15.20
C ALA A 34 13.80 6.84 -14.11
N GLY A 35 15.10 7.15 -13.98
CA GLY A 35 15.58 8.15 -13.02
C GLY A 35 15.01 9.55 -13.25
N ALA A 36 14.87 9.97 -14.53
CA ALA A 36 14.26 11.26 -14.87
C ALA A 36 12.77 11.31 -14.46
N ARG A 37 12.01 10.23 -14.71
CA ARG A 37 10.59 10.13 -14.30
C ARG A 37 10.43 10.09 -12.77
N GLU A 38 11.30 9.35 -12.06
CA GLU A 38 11.33 9.33 -10.60
C GLU A 38 11.61 10.71 -10.03
N ALA A 39 12.60 11.42 -10.57
CA ALA A 39 12.92 12.78 -10.15
C ALA A 39 11.77 13.77 -10.44
N ALA A 40 11.06 13.60 -11.56
CA ALA A 40 9.86 14.38 -11.87
C ALA A 40 8.76 14.10 -10.83
N ALA A 41 8.45 12.82 -10.56
CA ALA A 41 7.44 12.46 -9.57
C ALA A 41 7.74 13.02 -8.16
N LEU A 42 9.00 13.01 -7.74
CA LEU A 42 9.41 13.57 -6.45
C LEU A 42 9.28 15.12 -6.40
N ARG A 43 9.53 15.81 -7.52
CA ARG A 43 9.34 17.28 -7.61
C ARG A 43 7.86 17.66 -7.64
N ASP A 44 7.08 16.94 -8.44
CA ASP A 44 5.67 17.25 -8.70
C ASP A 44 4.77 16.88 -7.51
N TYR A 45 5.20 15.90 -6.71
CA TYR A 45 4.48 15.41 -5.54
C TYR A 45 5.35 15.42 -4.27
N PRO A 46 5.75 16.61 -3.76
CA PRO A 46 6.52 16.72 -2.53
C PRO A 46 5.76 16.15 -1.32
N PRO A 47 6.46 15.84 -0.21
CA PRO A 47 5.79 15.35 1.00
C PRO A 47 4.82 16.39 1.56
N GLN A 48 3.61 15.97 1.92
CA GLN A 48 2.56 16.85 2.47
C GLN A 48 2.69 17.10 3.98
N GLY A 49 3.53 16.40 4.65
CA GLY A 49 3.73 16.52 6.08
C GLY A 49 5.21 16.60 6.41
N ARG A 50 5.65 15.72 7.26
CA ARG A 50 7.05 15.59 7.65
C ARG A 50 7.54 14.16 7.51
N VAL A 51 8.84 14.01 7.27
CA VAL A 51 9.52 12.72 7.30
C VAL A 51 10.27 12.64 8.61
N ILE A 52 9.99 11.61 9.41
CA ILE A 52 10.65 11.35 10.69
C ILE A 52 11.50 10.09 10.59
N ASP A 53 12.62 10.05 11.26
CA ASP A 53 13.45 8.83 11.33
C ASP A 53 12.90 7.89 12.41
N VAL A 54 12.70 6.64 12.05
CA VAL A 54 12.31 5.55 12.96
C VAL A 54 13.29 4.40 12.78
N ASP A 55 14.25 4.29 13.67
CA ASP A 55 15.29 3.25 13.64
C ASP A 55 16.02 3.14 12.29
N GLY A 56 16.35 4.28 11.69
CA GLY A 56 17.01 4.37 10.38
C GLY A 56 16.08 4.23 9.18
N THR A 57 14.76 4.16 9.40
CA THR A 57 13.76 4.20 8.34
C THR A 57 13.11 5.58 8.32
N PRO A 58 13.20 6.35 7.21
CA PRO A 58 12.45 7.58 7.05
C PRO A 58 10.96 7.25 6.89
N VAL A 59 10.11 7.72 7.78
CA VAL A 59 8.65 7.51 7.77
C VAL A 59 7.95 8.84 7.50
N HIS A 60 7.18 8.90 6.43
CA HIS A 60 6.38 10.06 6.08
C HIS A 60 5.05 10.06 6.82
N VAL A 61 4.73 11.17 7.43
CA VAL A 61 3.54 11.34 8.25
C VAL A 61 2.93 12.72 8.05
N LEU A 62 1.61 12.77 8.00
CA LEU A 62 0.81 14.00 8.05
C LEU A 62 -0.16 13.89 9.21
N VAL A 63 -0.26 14.95 10.01
CA VAL A 63 -1.20 15.05 11.14
C VAL A 63 -2.08 16.26 10.92
N THR A 64 -3.40 16.07 11.02
CA THR A 64 -4.40 17.15 10.91
C THR A 64 -5.44 17.00 12.02
N GLY A 65 -6.14 18.09 12.32
CA GLY A 65 -7.22 18.06 13.29
C GLY A 65 -6.79 17.91 14.75
N SER A 66 -7.78 17.71 15.60
CA SER A 66 -7.63 17.54 17.05
C SER A 66 -8.73 16.63 17.62
N GLY A 67 -8.47 15.98 18.75
CA GLY A 67 -9.40 15.04 19.39
C GLY A 67 -8.77 13.67 19.60
N PRO A 68 -9.56 12.58 19.68
CA PRO A 68 -9.06 11.22 19.75
C PRO A 68 -8.18 10.86 18.55
N ASP A 69 -7.14 10.06 18.79
CA ASP A 69 -6.19 9.65 17.77
C ASP A 69 -6.82 8.67 16.78
N LEU A 70 -6.73 9.02 15.49
CA LEU A 70 -7.16 8.17 14.38
C LEU A 70 -5.98 7.96 13.41
N VAL A 71 -5.46 6.76 13.33
CA VAL A 71 -4.40 6.38 12.39
C VAL A 71 -5.00 5.80 11.13
N LEU A 72 -4.63 6.36 9.97
CA LEU A 72 -5.07 5.91 8.65
C LEU A 72 -3.92 5.26 7.88
N ILE A 73 -4.12 4.00 7.44
CA ILE A 73 -3.14 3.18 6.71
C ILE A 73 -3.69 2.85 5.32
N HIS A 74 -3.04 3.35 4.28
CA HIS A 74 -3.45 3.20 2.88
C HIS A 74 -3.23 1.78 2.32
N GLY A 75 -3.87 1.48 1.19
CA GLY A 75 -3.80 0.22 0.46
C GLY A 75 -2.51 -0.02 -0.33
N ALA A 76 -2.47 -1.12 -1.08
CA ALA A 76 -1.41 -1.39 -2.05
C ALA A 76 -1.39 -0.30 -3.14
N SER A 77 -0.21 -0.02 -3.69
CA SER A 77 0.00 1.04 -4.69
C SER A 77 -0.49 2.43 -4.27
N GLY A 78 -0.83 2.63 -2.99
CA GLY A 78 -1.28 3.89 -2.44
C GLY A 78 -0.16 4.69 -1.75
N ASN A 79 -0.56 5.83 -1.22
CA ASN A 79 0.20 6.65 -0.29
C ASN A 79 -0.77 7.51 0.51
N LEU A 80 -0.32 8.31 1.48
CA LEU A 80 -1.21 9.10 2.34
C LEU A 80 -2.05 10.16 1.60
N ARG A 81 -1.68 10.48 0.33
CA ARG A 81 -2.48 11.39 -0.50
C ARG A 81 -3.86 10.83 -0.87
N ASP A 82 -4.04 9.51 -0.77
CA ASP A 82 -5.36 8.89 -0.86
C ASP A 82 -6.32 9.50 0.16
N TRP A 83 -5.87 9.67 1.40
CA TRP A 83 -6.66 10.25 2.49
C TRP A 83 -6.87 11.76 2.37
N THR A 84 -5.86 12.49 1.83
CA THR A 84 -5.90 13.95 1.71
C THR A 84 -6.65 14.44 0.47
N PHE A 85 -7.20 13.54 -0.34
CA PHE A 85 -8.02 13.95 -1.47
C PHE A 85 -9.30 14.68 -1.02
N ASP A 86 -10.02 14.09 -0.05
CA ASP A 86 -11.21 14.70 0.56
C ASP A 86 -11.58 14.08 1.91
N PHE A 87 -11.11 12.86 2.21
CA PHE A 87 -11.60 12.08 3.34
C PHE A 87 -11.08 12.58 4.71
N ALA A 88 -9.80 12.96 4.79
CA ALA A 88 -9.20 13.39 6.05
C ALA A 88 -9.85 14.70 6.58
N ASP A 89 -10.23 15.62 5.69
CA ASP A 89 -10.86 16.89 6.06
C ASP A 89 -12.22 16.69 6.73
N ARG A 90 -12.96 15.63 6.33
CA ARG A 90 -14.25 15.26 6.94
C ARG A 90 -14.15 14.79 8.39
N LEU A 91 -12.94 14.46 8.85
CA LEU A 91 -12.68 13.88 10.17
C LEU A 91 -11.90 14.82 11.08
N SER A 92 -11.22 15.82 10.52
CA SER A 92 -10.28 16.69 11.22
C SER A 92 -10.94 17.64 12.24
N ASP A 93 -12.24 17.84 12.17
CA ASP A 93 -13.03 18.61 13.14
C ASP A 93 -13.25 17.85 14.46
N ARG A 94 -13.10 16.53 14.48
CA ARG A 94 -13.43 15.64 15.60
C ARG A 94 -12.39 14.58 15.95
N TYR A 95 -11.36 14.44 15.14
CA TYR A 95 -10.25 13.53 15.38
C TYR A 95 -8.91 14.19 15.12
N ARG A 96 -7.88 13.78 15.87
CA ARG A 96 -6.51 13.99 15.44
C ARG A 96 -6.18 12.88 14.45
N VAL A 97 -6.17 13.21 13.17
CA VAL A 97 -5.98 12.27 12.06
C VAL A 97 -4.50 12.15 11.74
N ILE A 98 -3.94 10.95 11.92
CA ILE A 98 -2.54 10.61 11.66
C ILE A 98 -2.50 9.72 10.40
N MET A 99 -2.02 10.27 9.30
CA MET A 99 -1.87 9.56 8.02
C MET A 99 -0.42 9.17 7.85
N LEU A 100 -0.15 7.90 7.51
CA LEU A 100 1.18 7.34 7.40
C LEU A 100 1.36 6.69 6.04
N ASP A 101 2.48 6.98 5.36
CA ASP A 101 2.91 6.16 4.22
C ASP A 101 3.48 4.84 4.72
N ARG A 102 3.05 3.74 4.12
CA ARG A 102 3.58 2.41 4.42
C ARG A 102 5.02 2.26 3.91
N PRO A 103 5.87 1.42 4.54
CA PRO A 103 7.24 1.17 4.09
C PRO A 103 7.37 0.91 2.59
N GLY A 104 8.29 1.64 1.94
CA GLY A 104 8.58 1.57 0.52
C GLY A 104 7.60 2.32 -0.39
N LEU A 105 6.56 2.94 0.15
CA LEU A 105 5.53 3.67 -0.60
C LEU A 105 5.50 5.15 -0.21
N GLY A 106 4.93 5.98 -1.09
CA GLY A 106 4.90 7.42 -0.87
C GLY A 106 6.31 7.98 -0.60
N TRP A 107 6.49 8.61 0.54
CA TRP A 107 7.77 9.15 0.99
C TRP A 107 8.40 8.35 2.13
N THR A 108 7.82 7.23 2.51
CA THR A 108 8.42 6.30 3.48
C THR A 108 9.43 5.40 2.79
N GLY A 109 10.62 5.28 3.39
CA GLY A 109 11.68 4.38 2.92
C GLY A 109 11.35 2.91 3.08
N ARG A 110 12.14 2.04 2.43
CA ARG A 110 12.14 0.60 2.72
C ARG A 110 12.73 0.33 4.11
N LEU A 111 12.30 -0.73 4.76
CA LEU A 111 12.94 -1.19 5.99
C LEU A 111 14.39 -1.62 5.73
N PRO A 112 15.30 -1.51 6.74
CA PRO A 112 16.67 -1.96 6.59
C PRO A 112 16.75 -3.40 6.06
N GLY A 113 17.59 -3.61 5.06
CA GLY A 113 17.83 -4.94 4.47
C GLY A 113 16.80 -5.37 3.40
N THR A 114 15.77 -4.55 3.08
CA THR A 114 14.77 -4.92 2.07
C THR A 114 14.93 -4.18 0.72
N ALA A 115 15.72 -3.11 0.68
CA ALA A 115 15.98 -2.35 -0.55
C ALA A 115 16.97 -3.04 -1.48
N GLY A 116 16.89 -2.72 -2.78
CA GLY A 116 17.85 -3.16 -3.80
C GLY A 116 17.22 -3.94 -4.95
N ALA A 117 17.78 -3.75 -6.16
CA ALA A 117 17.22 -4.25 -7.40
C ALA A 117 17.02 -5.78 -7.44
N TRP A 118 17.93 -6.54 -6.85
CA TRP A 118 17.93 -8.00 -6.81
C TRP A 118 17.41 -8.57 -5.48
N ASN A 119 17.12 -7.71 -4.53
CA ASN A 119 16.66 -8.13 -3.21
C ASN A 119 15.20 -8.59 -3.29
N THR A 120 14.89 -9.74 -2.70
CA THR A 120 13.54 -10.30 -2.59
C THR A 120 12.98 -10.24 -1.18
N ALA A 121 13.73 -9.73 -0.22
CA ALA A 121 13.21 -9.48 1.11
C ALA A 121 12.07 -8.45 1.04
N ASN A 122 11.03 -8.71 1.78
CA ASN A 122 9.83 -7.85 1.80
C ASN A 122 9.47 -7.48 3.24
N GLU A 123 8.71 -6.44 3.38
CA GLU A 123 8.15 -6.01 4.66
C GLU A 123 6.83 -6.72 4.91
N SER A 124 6.79 -7.61 5.89
CA SER A 124 5.55 -8.24 6.35
C SER A 124 4.59 -7.23 6.96
N PRO A 125 3.27 -7.52 7.04
CA PRO A 125 2.33 -6.66 7.79
C PRO A 125 2.76 -6.36 9.22
N ALA A 126 3.38 -7.33 9.91
CA ALA A 126 3.87 -7.15 11.28
C ALA A 126 5.05 -6.18 11.36
N GLU A 127 6.02 -6.27 10.46
CA GLU A 127 7.15 -5.33 10.40
C GLU A 127 6.69 -3.94 10.01
N GLN A 128 5.76 -3.82 9.06
CA GLN A 128 5.14 -2.55 8.71
C GLN A 128 4.40 -1.94 9.90
N ALA A 129 3.57 -2.72 10.61
CA ALA A 129 2.88 -2.26 11.81
C ALA A 129 3.88 -1.77 12.87
N ALA A 130 4.94 -2.52 13.15
CA ALA A 130 5.92 -2.17 14.18
C ALA A 130 6.60 -0.80 13.92
N VAL A 131 7.01 -0.50 12.68
CA VAL A 131 7.61 0.80 12.36
C VAL A 131 6.58 1.93 12.41
N LEU A 132 5.34 1.70 11.94
CA LEU A 132 4.28 2.69 11.98
C LEU A 132 3.81 2.98 13.41
N GLN A 133 3.77 1.98 14.29
CA GLN A 133 3.51 2.12 15.74
C GLN A 133 4.58 3.01 16.41
N LYS A 134 5.85 2.77 16.12
CA LYS A 134 6.95 3.61 16.64
C LYS A 134 6.84 5.04 16.12
N ALA A 135 6.53 5.22 14.83
CA ALA A 135 6.26 6.55 14.25
C ALA A 135 5.12 7.24 14.97
N ALA A 136 3.98 6.59 15.14
CA ALA A 136 2.82 7.14 15.84
C ALA A 136 3.15 7.51 17.29
N ARG A 137 3.84 6.64 18.04
CA ARG A 137 4.28 6.94 19.42
C ARG A 137 5.19 8.16 19.51
N SER A 138 6.10 8.35 18.56
CA SER A 138 6.97 9.54 18.53
C SER A 138 6.19 10.85 18.33
N LEU A 139 4.93 10.75 17.87
CA LEU A 139 3.99 11.85 17.73
C LEU A 139 3.08 12.03 18.96
N GLY A 140 3.30 11.24 20.01
CA GLY A 140 2.49 11.23 21.22
C GLY A 140 1.15 10.50 21.08
N VAL A 141 1.00 9.66 20.04
CA VAL A 141 -0.17 8.77 19.90
C VAL A 141 -0.08 7.68 20.95
N GLN A 142 -1.15 7.48 21.71
CA GLN A 142 -1.15 6.46 22.77
C GLN A 142 -2.29 5.57 22.47
N ARG A 143 -3.33 5.44 22.36
CA ARG A 143 -4.37 4.43 22.16
C ARG A 143 -5.28 4.78 20.98
N PRO A 144 -4.78 4.66 19.73
CA PRO A 144 -5.51 5.13 18.57
C PRO A 144 -6.66 4.19 18.15
N ILE A 145 -7.61 4.76 17.42
CA ILE A 145 -8.39 4.00 16.43
C ILE A 145 -7.48 3.77 15.23
N VAL A 146 -7.37 2.55 14.74
CA VAL A 146 -6.55 2.21 13.57
C VAL A 146 -7.46 1.80 12.42
N LEU A 147 -7.47 2.61 11.35
CA LEU A 147 -8.17 2.29 10.12
C LEU A 147 -7.19 1.81 9.05
N GLY A 148 -7.45 0.65 8.47
CA GLY A 148 -6.69 0.13 7.34
C GLY A 148 -7.57 -0.13 6.13
N HIS A 149 -7.19 0.47 4.98
CA HIS A 149 -7.85 0.24 3.70
C HIS A 149 -7.10 -0.86 2.91
N SER A 150 -7.84 -1.80 2.33
CA SER A 150 -7.28 -2.82 1.43
C SER A 150 -6.10 -3.58 2.08
N PHE A 151 -4.89 -3.54 1.51
CA PHE A 151 -3.67 -4.08 2.13
C PHE A 151 -3.38 -3.44 3.50
N GLY A 152 -3.66 -2.14 3.66
CA GLY A 152 -3.52 -1.44 4.94
C GLY A 152 -4.33 -2.08 6.07
N GLY A 153 -5.42 -2.78 5.74
CA GLY A 153 -6.17 -3.58 6.71
C GLY A 153 -5.35 -4.73 7.30
N ALA A 154 -4.52 -5.40 6.50
CA ALA A 154 -3.61 -6.42 7.03
C ALA A 154 -2.57 -5.81 7.99
N VAL A 155 -2.12 -4.58 7.73
CA VAL A 155 -1.20 -3.86 8.63
C VAL A 155 -1.94 -3.40 9.90
N ALA A 156 -3.17 -2.88 9.79
CA ALA A 156 -4.00 -2.53 10.94
C ALA A 156 -4.32 -3.75 11.83
N MET A 157 -4.57 -4.89 11.21
CA MET A 157 -4.77 -6.17 11.93
C MET A 157 -3.48 -6.61 12.64
N ALA A 158 -2.33 -6.52 11.98
CA ALA A 158 -1.04 -6.81 12.60
C ALA A 158 -0.74 -5.87 13.78
N TRP A 159 -1.09 -4.59 13.62
CA TRP A 159 -1.01 -3.59 14.71
C TRP A 159 -1.82 -4.01 15.92
N ALA A 160 -3.12 -4.32 15.73
CA ALA A 160 -4.01 -4.73 16.82
C ALA A 160 -3.56 -6.04 17.49
N LEU A 161 -3.04 -6.99 16.72
CA LEU A 161 -2.55 -8.27 17.23
C LEU A 161 -1.23 -8.15 18.03
N SER A 162 -0.41 -7.15 17.74
CA SER A 162 0.84 -6.92 18.46
C SER A 162 0.65 -6.06 19.72
N GLU A 163 -0.32 -5.14 19.71
CA GLU A 163 -0.57 -4.18 20.78
C GLU A 163 -2.07 -4.06 21.10
N PRO A 164 -2.73 -5.15 21.52
CA PRO A 164 -4.17 -5.15 21.72
C PRO A 164 -4.65 -4.16 22.78
N GLU A 165 -3.91 -3.99 23.87
CA GLU A 165 -4.26 -3.07 24.97
C GLU A 165 -4.03 -1.59 24.58
N GLU A 166 -3.08 -1.34 23.67
CA GLU A 166 -2.72 0.00 23.18
C GLU A 166 -3.51 0.39 21.91
N THR A 167 -4.49 -0.43 21.49
CA THR A 167 -5.35 -0.15 20.34
C THR A 167 -6.78 0.07 20.82
N ALA A 168 -7.32 1.29 20.63
CA ALA A 168 -8.65 1.63 21.10
C ALA A 168 -9.75 0.92 20.32
N ALA A 169 -9.63 0.89 19.01
CA ALA A 169 -10.55 0.23 18.09
C ALA A 169 -9.89 -0.02 16.73
N VAL A 170 -10.46 -0.87 15.91
CA VAL A 170 -10.02 -1.13 14.54
C VAL A 170 -11.17 -0.90 13.57
N VAL A 171 -10.86 -0.25 12.44
CA VAL A 171 -11.79 -0.10 11.31
C VAL A 171 -11.16 -0.76 10.07
N MET A 172 -11.80 -1.81 9.57
CA MET A 172 -11.39 -2.55 8.38
C MET A 172 -12.19 -2.05 7.18
N LEU A 173 -11.53 -1.33 6.27
CA LEU A 173 -12.16 -0.69 5.13
C LEU A 173 -11.79 -1.42 3.83
N ALA A 174 -12.74 -2.11 3.20
CA ALA A 174 -12.51 -2.93 2.00
C ALA A 174 -11.22 -3.77 2.14
N ALA A 175 -11.00 -4.35 3.31
CA ALA A 175 -9.69 -4.77 3.80
C ALA A 175 -9.39 -6.25 3.57
N VAL A 176 -8.12 -6.55 3.27
CA VAL A 176 -7.61 -7.92 3.23
C VAL A 176 -7.48 -8.44 4.67
N SER A 177 -8.19 -9.53 4.99
CA SER A 177 -8.20 -10.12 6.33
C SER A 177 -8.06 -11.64 6.35
N ASN A 178 -8.60 -12.34 5.37
CA ASN A 178 -8.64 -13.80 5.36
C ASN A 178 -7.90 -14.39 4.16
N PRO A 179 -7.42 -15.64 4.25
CA PRO A 179 -6.78 -16.31 3.14
C PRO A 179 -7.75 -16.48 1.95
N TRP A 180 -7.31 -16.06 0.77
CA TRP A 180 -8.06 -16.21 -0.48
C TRP A 180 -7.64 -17.48 -1.21
N PRO A 181 -8.53 -18.10 -2.02
CA PRO A 181 -8.19 -19.24 -2.87
C PRO A 181 -7.35 -18.80 -4.07
N GLY A 182 -6.54 -19.72 -4.62
CA GLY A 182 -5.76 -19.48 -5.83
C GLY A 182 -4.53 -18.58 -5.61
N SER A 183 -4.06 -17.95 -6.70
CA SER A 183 -2.91 -17.05 -6.74
C SER A 183 -3.32 -15.66 -7.22
N LEU A 184 -2.49 -14.65 -6.93
CA LEU A 184 -2.70 -13.27 -7.38
C LEU A 184 -2.37 -13.03 -8.87
N GLY A 185 -2.04 -14.11 -9.60
CA GLY A 185 -1.66 -14.04 -10.99
C GLY A 185 -0.14 -13.88 -11.21
N TRP A 186 0.29 -14.17 -12.43
CA TRP A 186 1.70 -14.23 -12.80
C TRP A 186 2.43 -12.88 -12.67
N THR A 187 1.72 -11.77 -12.84
CA THR A 187 2.29 -10.41 -12.77
C THR A 187 2.92 -10.14 -11.40
N TYR A 188 2.20 -10.47 -10.31
CA TYR A 188 2.72 -10.31 -8.95
C TYR A 188 3.92 -11.22 -8.68
N THR A 189 3.87 -12.47 -9.17
CA THR A 189 4.98 -13.42 -9.04
C THR A 189 6.23 -12.94 -9.76
N VAL A 190 6.09 -12.46 -11.00
CA VAL A 190 7.21 -11.97 -11.81
C VAL A 190 7.78 -10.70 -11.22
N LEU A 191 6.96 -9.67 -10.97
CA LEU A 191 7.41 -8.36 -10.48
C LEU A 191 7.91 -8.40 -9.02
N GLY A 192 7.41 -9.36 -8.21
CA GLY A 192 7.92 -9.62 -6.87
C GLY A 192 9.21 -10.43 -6.82
N SER A 193 9.67 -11.00 -7.96
CA SER A 193 10.92 -11.77 -8.04
C SER A 193 12.15 -10.86 -8.20
N ALA A 194 13.34 -11.42 -7.95
CA ALA A 194 14.61 -10.71 -8.18
C ALA A 194 14.77 -10.24 -9.64
N TRP A 195 14.42 -11.10 -10.62
CA TRP A 195 14.48 -10.76 -12.04
C TRP A 195 13.47 -9.69 -12.42
N GLY A 196 12.24 -9.78 -11.94
CA GLY A 196 11.20 -8.77 -12.16
C GLY A 196 11.60 -7.43 -11.56
N GLY A 197 12.09 -7.44 -10.33
CA GLY A 197 12.57 -6.25 -9.65
C GLY A 197 13.75 -5.58 -10.35
N ALA A 198 14.73 -6.37 -10.82
CA ALA A 198 15.94 -5.84 -11.44
C ALA A 198 15.77 -5.44 -12.91
N LEU A 199 14.95 -6.15 -13.69
CA LEU A 199 14.84 -5.94 -15.12
C LEU A 199 13.50 -5.33 -15.55
N VAL A 200 12.38 -5.79 -14.98
CA VAL A 200 11.04 -5.33 -15.41
C VAL A 200 10.67 -4.01 -14.75
N ALA A 201 10.97 -3.81 -13.48
CA ALA A 201 10.65 -2.56 -12.79
C ALA A 201 11.30 -1.32 -13.44
N PRO A 202 12.59 -1.32 -13.87
CA PRO A 202 13.16 -0.20 -14.61
C PRO A 202 12.47 0.07 -15.96
N LEU A 203 12.10 -0.98 -16.70
CA LEU A 203 11.37 -0.84 -17.97
C LEU A 203 9.97 -0.24 -17.75
N ALA A 204 9.25 -0.74 -16.76
CA ALA A 204 7.94 -0.21 -16.41
C ALA A 204 8.04 1.26 -15.95
N SER A 205 9.00 1.58 -15.08
CA SER A 205 9.25 2.94 -14.62
C SER A 205 9.58 3.88 -15.80
N ALA A 206 10.37 3.43 -16.78
CA ALA A 206 10.76 4.25 -17.93
C ALA A 206 9.66 4.43 -18.97
N PHE A 207 8.83 3.42 -19.23
CA PHE A 207 7.98 3.37 -20.42
C PHE A 207 6.48 3.17 -20.18
N LEU A 208 6.04 2.88 -18.94
CA LEU A 208 4.62 2.66 -18.69
C LEU A 208 3.82 3.93 -19.08
N PRO A 209 2.83 3.84 -19.99
CA PRO A 209 2.09 5.00 -20.43
C PRO A 209 1.07 5.46 -19.37
N GLN A 210 0.74 6.75 -19.36
CA GLN A 210 -0.25 7.33 -18.45
C GLN A 210 -1.62 6.65 -18.59
N SER A 211 -2.01 6.28 -19.80
CA SER A 211 -3.27 5.59 -20.05
C SER A 211 -3.42 4.26 -19.31
N TYR A 212 -2.31 3.55 -19.06
CA TYR A 212 -2.31 2.34 -18.23
C TYR A 212 -2.57 2.67 -16.74
N VAL A 213 -1.97 3.74 -16.26
CA VAL A 213 -2.19 4.24 -14.89
C VAL A 213 -3.65 4.64 -14.70
N ASP A 214 -4.19 5.41 -15.65
CA ASP A 214 -5.59 5.87 -15.61
C ASP A 214 -6.57 4.69 -15.64
N ALA A 215 -6.31 3.70 -16.50
CA ALA A 215 -7.11 2.47 -16.56
C ALA A 215 -7.02 1.66 -15.25
N SER A 216 -5.84 1.60 -14.62
CA SER A 216 -5.64 0.94 -13.34
C SER A 216 -6.43 1.65 -12.23
N ILE A 217 -6.37 2.98 -12.18
CA ILE A 217 -7.17 3.78 -11.24
C ILE A 217 -8.67 3.57 -11.50
N GLY A 218 -9.11 3.61 -12.76
CA GLY A 218 -10.51 3.29 -13.10
C GLY A 218 -10.95 1.93 -12.59
N SER A 219 -10.08 0.92 -12.67
CA SER A 219 -10.41 -0.44 -12.23
C SER A 219 -10.56 -0.57 -10.71
N ILE A 220 -9.81 0.20 -9.90
CA ILE A 220 -9.95 0.14 -8.43
C ILE A 220 -11.22 0.85 -7.93
N PHE A 221 -11.77 1.78 -8.70
CA PHE A 221 -13.03 2.43 -8.38
C PHE A 221 -14.27 1.68 -8.90
N ALA A 222 -14.09 0.73 -9.83
CA ALA A 222 -15.23 0.01 -10.42
C ALA A 222 -16.12 -0.64 -9.34
N PRO A 223 -17.47 -0.59 -9.51
CA PRO A 223 -18.20 -0.11 -10.66
C PRO A 223 -18.39 1.42 -10.74
N GLN A 224 -17.97 2.18 -9.72
CA GLN A 224 -18.06 3.64 -9.73
C GLN A 224 -16.94 4.25 -10.60
N PRO A 225 -17.16 5.45 -11.17
CA PRO A 225 -16.06 6.22 -11.75
C PRO A 225 -15.11 6.74 -10.68
N ALA A 226 -13.83 6.85 -11.01
CA ALA A 226 -12.90 7.58 -10.16
C ALA A 226 -13.31 9.08 -10.10
N PRO A 227 -13.20 9.71 -8.92
CA PRO A 227 -13.46 11.15 -8.81
C PRO A 227 -12.53 11.97 -9.71
N GLU A 228 -13.04 13.08 -10.24
CA GLU A 228 -12.24 13.98 -11.05
C GLU A 228 -11.05 14.51 -10.25
N GLY A 229 -9.86 14.53 -10.87
CA GLY A 229 -8.62 14.98 -10.23
C GLY A 229 -7.95 13.96 -9.32
N TYR A 230 -8.58 12.84 -8.96
CA TYR A 230 -8.01 11.86 -8.04
C TYR A 230 -6.65 11.32 -8.51
N ALA A 231 -6.53 10.90 -9.77
CA ALA A 231 -5.28 10.37 -10.33
C ALA A 231 -4.10 11.36 -10.22
N HIS A 232 -4.38 12.64 -10.44
CA HIS A 232 -3.40 13.71 -10.27
C HIS A 232 -3.07 13.91 -8.79
N HIS A 233 -4.07 13.97 -7.92
CA HIS A 233 -3.88 14.25 -6.50
C HIS A 233 -3.02 13.18 -5.81
N VAL A 234 -3.31 11.88 -6.06
CA VAL A 234 -2.58 10.78 -5.39
C VAL A 234 -1.14 10.63 -5.88
N GLY A 235 -0.78 11.28 -6.99
CA GLY A 235 0.57 11.25 -7.50
C GLY A 235 1.02 9.86 -7.94
N ALA A 236 0.32 9.27 -8.90
CA ALA A 236 0.58 7.91 -9.37
C ALA A 236 2.05 7.67 -9.79
N GLY A 237 2.77 8.73 -10.21
CA GLY A 237 4.21 8.67 -10.47
C GLY A 237 5.05 8.22 -9.26
N LEU A 238 4.59 8.47 -8.03
CA LEU A 238 5.27 8.02 -6.81
C LEU A 238 5.30 6.49 -6.70
N VAL A 239 4.24 5.81 -7.16
CA VAL A 239 4.14 4.34 -7.15
C VAL A 239 5.02 3.72 -8.24
N LEU A 240 5.20 4.42 -9.37
CA LEU A 240 5.99 3.94 -10.51
C LEU A 240 7.49 4.08 -10.31
N ARG A 241 7.97 4.63 -9.21
CA ARG A 241 9.40 4.59 -8.87
C ARG A 241 9.84 3.15 -8.68
N ARG A 242 11.04 2.82 -9.16
CA ARG A 242 11.56 1.43 -9.16
C ARG A 242 11.50 0.76 -7.80
N GLU A 243 11.92 1.45 -6.72
CA GLU A 243 11.87 0.89 -5.36
C GLU A 243 10.43 0.75 -4.85
N SER A 244 9.55 1.74 -5.09
CA SER A 244 8.16 1.67 -4.66
C SER A 244 7.39 0.56 -5.39
N MET A 245 7.65 0.38 -6.67
CA MET A 245 7.08 -0.71 -7.45
C MET A 245 7.52 -2.08 -6.91
N ARG A 246 8.83 -2.24 -6.64
CA ARG A 246 9.37 -3.47 -6.03
C ARG A 246 8.75 -3.74 -4.67
N ALA A 247 8.73 -2.73 -3.79
CA ALA A 247 8.10 -2.84 -2.48
C ALA A 247 6.67 -3.35 -2.59
N ASN A 248 5.86 -2.67 -3.41
CA ASN A 248 4.46 -3.00 -3.58
C ASN A 248 4.23 -4.44 -4.07
N PHE A 249 4.92 -4.84 -5.13
CA PHE A 249 4.76 -6.19 -5.68
C PHE A 249 5.27 -7.28 -4.73
N GLN A 250 6.38 -7.06 -4.05
CA GLN A 250 6.91 -7.99 -3.05
C GLN A 250 5.94 -8.15 -1.88
N GLN A 251 5.50 -7.04 -1.29
CA GLN A 251 4.58 -7.05 -0.16
C GLN A 251 3.27 -7.78 -0.51
N VAL A 252 2.68 -7.51 -1.67
CA VAL A 252 1.44 -8.16 -2.12
C VAL A 252 1.67 -9.65 -2.42
N ASN A 253 2.74 -9.99 -3.13
CA ASN A 253 3.05 -11.38 -3.51
C ASN A 253 3.26 -12.28 -2.28
N PHE A 254 3.88 -11.77 -1.23
CA PHE A 254 4.18 -12.51 0.00
C PHE A 254 3.13 -12.33 1.12
N LEU A 255 2.02 -11.64 0.86
CA LEU A 255 1.02 -11.34 1.88
C LEU A 255 0.30 -12.57 2.44
N ARG A 256 -0.08 -13.52 1.57
CA ARG A 256 -0.99 -14.63 1.93
C ARG A 256 -0.51 -15.49 3.13
N PRO A 257 0.76 -15.91 3.24
CA PRO A 257 1.25 -16.64 4.40
C PRO A 257 1.07 -15.87 5.72
N HIS A 258 1.27 -14.56 5.71
CA HIS A 258 1.07 -13.71 6.88
C HIS A 258 -0.40 -13.62 7.28
N ILE A 259 -1.30 -13.53 6.30
CA ILE A 259 -2.76 -13.56 6.55
C ILE A 259 -3.17 -14.90 7.18
N VAL A 260 -2.66 -16.04 6.69
CA VAL A 260 -2.93 -17.37 7.30
C VAL A 260 -2.52 -17.39 8.76
N ALA A 261 -1.32 -16.90 9.08
CA ALA A 261 -0.82 -16.87 10.45
C ALA A 261 -1.63 -15.93 11.36
N MET A 262 -2.02 -14.75 10.86
CA MET A 262 -2.80 -13.78 11.62
C MET A 262 -4.25 -14.24 11.84
N ALA A 263 -4.89 -14.84 10.83
CA ALA A 263 -6.29 -15.25 10.91
C ALA A 263 -6.57 -16.25 12.06
N ALA A 264 -5.61 -17.09 12.39
CA ALA A 264 -5.68 -18.01 13.52
C ALA A 264 -5.78 -17.31 14.90
N ARG A 265 -5.46 -16.01 14.96
CA ARG A 265 -5.40 -15.21 16.18
C ARG A 265 -6.52 -14.17 16.31
N TYR A 266 -7.35 -13.98 15.29
CA TYR A 266 -8.38 -12.93 15.30
C TYR A 266 -9.37 -13.04 16.46
N GLY A 267 -9.73 -14.26 16.86
CA GLY A 267 -10.61 -14.50 17.99
C GLY A 267 -10.08 -14.04 19.37
N SER A 268 -8.80 -13.65 19.48
CA SER A 268 -8.24 -13.09 20.71
C SER A 268 -8.42 -11.58 20.84
N LEU A 269 -8.89 -10.90 19.78
CA LEU A 269 -9.08 -9.46 19.78
C LEU A 269 -10.39 -9.09 20.47
N THR A 270 -10.35 -8.16 21.41
CA THR A 270 -11.48 -7.75 22.26
C THR A 270 -11.88 -6.30 22.13
N MET A 271 -11.04 -5.46 21.47
CA MET A 271 -11.37 -4.07 21.20
C MET A 271 -12.54 -3.96 20.22
N PRO A 272 -13.27 -2.82 20.18
CA PRO A 272 -14.28 -2.56 19.16
C PRO A 272 -13.76 -2.74 17.74
N PHE A 273 -14.53 -3.45 16.91
CA PHE A 273 -14.23 -3.69 15.51
C PHE A 273 -15.38 -3.23 14.63
N GLU A 274 -15.08 -2.37 13.65
CA GLU A 274 -15.98 -1.98 12.58
C GLU A 274 -15.40 -2.46 11.25
N ILE A 275 -16.25 -3.04 10.41
CA ILE A 275 -15.89 -3.54 9.09
C ILE A 275 -16.82 -2.84 8.10
N VAL A 276 -16.26 -2.12 7.13
CA VAL A 276 -17.02 -1.45 6.07
C VAL A 276 -16.56 -2.00 4.73
N HIS A 277 -17.49 -2.56 3.94
CA HIS A 277 -17.13 -3.25 2.71
C HIS A 277 -18.22 -3.11 1.65
N GLY A 278 -17.82 -2.83 0.40
CA GLY A 278 -18.73 -2.84 -0.72
C GLY A 278 -19.02 -4.25 -1.23
N ASP A 279 -20.26 -4.56 -1.56
CA ASP A 279 -20.62 -5.90 -2.10
C ASP A 279 -20.24 -6.09 -3.57
N ALA A 280 -19.94 -5.00 -4.28
CA ALA A 280 -19.43 -5.01 -5.64
C ALA A 280 -17.88 -4.96 -5.72
N ASP A 281 -17.17 -5.09 -4.59
CA ASP A 281 -15.70 -5.14 -4.56
C ASP A 281 -15.18 -6.45 -5.18
N THR A 282 -14.58 -6.34 -6.37
CA THR A 282 -13.99 -7.47 -7.10
C THR A 282 -12.49 -7.64 -6.81
N ILE A 283 -11.86 -6.70 -6.13
CA ILE A 283 -10.43 -6.70 -5.79
C ILE A 283 -10.21 -7.45 -4.49
N VAL A 284 -11.01 -7.11 -3.47
CA VAL A 284 -11.01 -7.76 -2.15
C VAL A 284 -12.45 -8.24 -1.89
N PRO A 285 -12.84 -9.44 -2.35
CA PRO A 285 -14.23 -9.87 -2.30
C PRO A 285 -14.78 -9.95 -0.86
N LEU A 286 -15.96 -9.35 -0.65
CA LEU A 286 -16.69 -9.34 0.62
C LEU A 286 -16.77 -10.72 1.27
N SER A 287 -17.17 -11.74 0.47
CA SER A 287 -17.38 -13.12 0.93
C SER A 287 -16.11 -13.84 1.37
N VAL A 288 -14.94 -13.40 0.88
CA VAL A 288 -13.64 -13.97 1.26
C VAL A 288 -13.08 -13.30 2.51
N HIS A 289 -13.31 -12.00 2.67
CA HIS A 289 -12.62 -11.20 3.69
C HIS A 289 -13.55 -10.70 4.80
N ALA A 290 -14.47 -9.81 4.51
CA ALA A 290 -15.26 -9.12 5.53
C ALA A 290 -16.28 -10.02 6.24
N GLU A 291 -16.99 -10.87 5.51
CA GLU A 291 -17.96 -11.80 6.12
C GLU A 291 -17.32 -12.84 7.06
N PRO A 292 -16.22 -13.54 6.68
CA PRO A 292 -15.56 -14.41 7.64
C PRO A 292 -15.00 -13.65 8.84
N LEU A 293 -14.39 -12.47 8.61
CA LEU A 293 -13.80 -11.65 9.68
C LEU A 293 -14.86 -11.27 10.71
N SER A 294 -16.06 -10.87 10.29
CA SER A 294 -17.15 -10.48 11.20
C SER A 294 -17.62 -11.60 12.10
N ARG A 295 -17.43 -12.85 11.68
CA ARG A 295 -17.73 -14.04 12.48
C ARG A 295 -16.57 -14.49 13.38
N GLN A 296 -15.34 -14.12 13.04
CA GLN A 296 -14.14 -14.49 13.78
C GLN A 296 -13.88 -13.60 14.99
N ILE A 297 -14.32 -12.34 14.95
CA ILE A 297 -14.11 -11.37 16.03
C ILE A 297 -15.42 -11.11 16.75
N ALA A 298 -15.46 -11.43 18.05
CA ALA A 298 -16.65 -11.24 18.87
C ALA A 298 -17.03 -9.74 18.93
N GLY A 299 -18.29 -9.46 18.64
CA GLY A 299 -18.80 -8.07 18.65
C GLY A 299 -18.32 -7.19 17.49
N ALA A 300 -17.72 -7.75 16.43
CA ALA A 300 -17.45 -7.00 15.23
C ALA A 300 -18.76 -6.60 14.52
N ASN A 301 -18.84 -5.33 14.10
CA ASN A 301 -19.93 -4.82 13.27
C ASN A 301 -19.53 -4.85 11.80
N LEU A 302 -20.36 -5.41 10.95
CA LEU A 302 -20.18 -5.40 9.49
C LEU A 302 -21.22 -4.48 8.84
N THR A 303 -20.74 -3.44 8.16
CA THR A 303 -21.52 -2.57 7.29
C THR A 303 -21.25 -2.95 5.84
N VAL A 304 -22.22 -3.57 5.17
CA VAL A 304 -22.17 -3.87 3.74
C VAL A 304 -22.77 -2.70 2.97
N LEU A 305 -22.02 -2.20 1.97
CA LEU A 305 -22.43 -1.07 1.12
C LEU A 305 -22.91 -1.60 -0.24
N PRO A 306 -24.23 -1.59 -0.51
CA PRO A 306 -24.77 -2.16 -1.74
C PRO A 306 -24.27 -1.42 -3.00
N GLY A 307 -23.81 -2.19 -3.99
CA GLY A 307 -23.33 -1.67 -5.28
C GLY A 307 -22.00 -0.91 -5.21
N ILE A 308 -21.35 -0.80 -4.05
CA ILE A 308 -20.06 -0.08 -3.89
C ILE A 308 -18.90 -1.03 -4.15
N GLY A 309 -17.87 -0.51 -4.83
CA GLY A 309 -16.61 -1.21 -5.10
C GLY A 309 -15.56 -1.04 -4.01
N HIS A 310 -14.29 -1.03 -4.44
CA HIS A 310 -13.11 -1.12 -3.55
C HIS A 310 -12.71 0.17 -2.83
N MET A 311 -13.32 1.33 -3.17
CA MET A 311 -12.89 2.65 -2.64
C MET A 311 -14.01 3.36 -1.85
N PRO A 312 -14.57 2.75 -0.77
CA PRO A 312 -15.70 3.32 -0.02
C PRO A 312 -15.41 4.70 0.56
N GLN A 313 -14.16 5.00 0.95
CA GLN A 313 -13.76 6.31 1.48
C GLN A 313 -14.01 7.48 0.54
N HIS A 314 -14.09 7.21 -0.78
CA HIS A 314 -14.34 8.23 -1.79
C HIS A 314 -15.76 8.22 -2.35
N VAL A 315 -16.42 7.06 -2.32
CA VAL A 315 -17.75 6.90 -2.96
C VAL A 315 -18.90 6.79 -1.96
N ALA A 316 -18.60 6.48 -0.70
CA ALA A 316 -19.55 6.45 0.41
C ALA A 316 -18.89 6.97 1.71
N PRO A 317 -18.24 8.16 1.68
CA PRO A 317 -17.41 8.65 2.77
C PRO A 317 -18.15 8.78 4.11
N ASP A 318 -19.44 9.12 4.07
CA ASP A 318 -20.24 9.28 5.30
C ASP A 318 -20.42 7.93 6.01
N ALA A 319 -20.66 6.85 5.29
CA ALA A 319 -20.78 5.51 5.90
C ALA A 319 -19.47 5.07 6.57
N VAL A 320 -18.32 5.46 6.00
CA VAL A 320 -17.00 5.19 6.59
C VAL A 320 -16.78 6.05 7.84
N ALA A 321 -17.13 7.34 7.78
CA ALA A 321 -17.05 8.26 8.93
C ALA A 321 -17.95 7.79 10.08
N ASP A 322 -19.17 7.36 9.79
CA ASP A 322 -20.09 6.79 10.78
C ASP A 322 -19.52 5.54 11.46
N ALA A 323 -18.81 4.69 10.72
CA ALA A 323 -18.15 3.52 11.30
C ALA A 323 -17.00 3.91 12.24
N ILE A 324 -16.23 4.94 11.89
CA ILE A 324 -15.20 5.52 12.78
C ILE A 324 -15.84 6.07 14.05
N ASP A 325 -16.93 6.81 13.92
CA ASP A 325 -17.65 7.38 15.07
C ASP A 325 -18.23 6.29 15.98
N ARG A 326 -18.81 5.21 15.42
CA ARG A 326 -19.24 4.04 16.21
C ARG A 326 -18.06 3.37 16.92
N ALA A 327 -16.91 3.21 16.24
CA ALA A 327 -15.70 2.67 16.84
C ALA A 327 -15.24 3.52 18.03
N ALA A 328 -15.21 4.84 17.87
CA ALA A 328 -14.84 5.80 18.91
C ALA A 328 -15.79 5.75 20.12
N LEU A 329 -17.10 5.70 19.87
CA LEU A 329 -18.12 5.58 20.91
C LEU A 329 -17.95 4.28 21.70
N ARG A 330 -17.83 3.15 21.02
CA ARG A 330 -17.65 1.84 21.65
C ARG A 330 -16.34 1.72 22.41
N ALA A 331 -15.30 2.44 22.00
CA ALA A 331 -14.01 2.51 22.68
C ALA A 331 -14.00 3.50 23.88
N GLY A 332 -15.11 4.23 24.11
CA GLY A 332 -15.20 5.24 25.17
C GLY A 332 -14.37 6.50 24.90
N LEU A 333 -14.00 6.77 23.66
CA LEU A 333 -13.21 7.94 23.26
C LEU A 333 -14.06 9.19 22.98
N ARG A 334 -15.35 9.00 22.77
CA ARG A 334 -16.35 10.07 22.58
C ARG A 334 -17.61 9.76 23.38
N PRO A 335 -18.33 10.78 23.90
CA PRO A 335 -19.62 10.56 24.53
C PRO A 335 -20.66 10.06 23.51
N ALA A 336 -21.69 9.39 24.00
CA ALA A 336 -22.87 9.14 23.17
C ALA A 336 -23.53 10.48 22.80
N PRO A 337 -24.09 10.59 21.59
CA PRO A 337 -24.76 11.79 21.12
C PRO A 337 -26.01 12.14 21.95
#